data_62e0165427dcf397ecd4c79ce237f9e9
#
_entry.id   62e0165427dcf397ecd4c79ce237f9e9
#
_cell.length_a   1.000
_cell.length_b   1.000
_cell.length_c   1.000
_cell.angle_alpha   90.00
_cell.angle_beta   90.00
_cell.angle_gamma   90.00
#
_symmetry.space_group_name_H-M   'P 1'
#
loop_
_entity.id
_entity.type
_entity.pdbx_description
1 polymer ?
#
loop_
_entity_poly.entity_id
_entity_poly.type
_entity_poly.pdbx_seq_one_letter_code
_entity_poly.pdbx_strand_id
1 'polypeptide(L)'
;MLDRILSLSKQLKLIGFVTLAIFISSCAPQQREISIGPSIDIKKPVQVALLLPKSHPKTQTLSTSLENATLMAVGDLKNVQIHLRIYDTAGNPAQAAIQAQKAVDDGAKIILGPLFGEAANAAGMAVADEGINVLSFSNNTSIAGGNVFILGKTFQNTSNRLLSYAAKKGKSRAVILYPDNIEGKFGRAALEKSAQNSNIQVVNSQAFEFTQKGIVNAVPLARASVEVEEADLLLLTSNSAGALPLLGQMLPESGINTEKVQFAGISRWDIPQQTL
;
A
#
# COMPACT_ATOMS: atom_id res chain seq x y z
N MET A 1 70.90 14.04 -25.41
CA MET A 1 69.69 13.63 -26.16
C MET A 1 68.81 12.64 -25.34
N LEU A 2 69.42 11.77 -24.54
CA LEU A 2 68.73 10.75 -23.71
C LEU A 2 67.92 11.40 -22.57
N ASP A 3 68.39 12.46 -21.92
CA ASP A 3 67.72 13.08 -20.78
C ASP A 3 66.41 13.80 -21.13
N ARG A 4 66.24 14.26 -22.33
CA ARG A 4 65.00 14.87 -22.81
C ARG A 4 63.91 13.83 -23.06
N ILE A 5 64.27 12.59 -23.47
CA ILE A 5 63.32 11.52 -23.72
C ILE A 5 62.79 10.95 -22.38
N LEU A 6 63.65 10.85 -21.36
CA LEU A 6 63.25 10.43 -20.02
C LEU A 6 62.36 11.40 -19.29
N SER A 7 62.51 12.72 -19.49
CA SER A 7 61.64 13.73 -18.92
C SER A 7 60.25 13.77 -19.59
N LEU A 8 60.17 13.52 -20.90
CA LEU A 8 58.88 13.46 -21.60
C LEU A 8 58.06 12.22 -21.16
N SER A 9 58.73 11.07 -20.92
CA SER A 9 58.01 9.86 -20.46
C SER A 9 57.46 9.97 -19.03
N LYS A 10 58.11 10.72 -18.15
CA LYS A 10 57.63 11.02 -16.80
C LYS A 10 56.43 12.00 -16.85
N GLN A 11 56.48 13.01 -17.70
CA GLN A 11 55.35 13.97 -17.85
C GLN A 11 54.14 13.28 -18.47
N LEU A 12 54.29 12.38 -19.44
CA LEU A 12 53.18 11.64 -20.05
C LEU A 12 52.51 10.69 -19.05
N LYS A 13 53.30 10.05 -18.18
CA LYS A 13 52.74 9.17 -17.09
C LYS A 13 52.00 9.97 -16.06
N LEU A 14 52.45 11.18 -15.71
CA LEU A 14 51.77 12.06 -14.76
C LEU A 14 50.44 12.58 -15.32
N ILE A 15 50.39 12.95 -16.60
CA ILE A 15 49.15 13.38 -17.26
C ILE A 15 48.17 12.24 -17.38
N GLY A 16 48.62 11.01 -17.71
CA GLY A 16 47.76 9.82 -17.77
C GLY A 16 47.14 9.46 -16.41
N PHE A 17 47.90 9.67 -15.31
CA PHE A 17 47.40 9.40 -13.95
C PHE A 17 46.37 10.46 -13.48
N VAL A 18 46.57 11.71 -13.84
CA VAL A 18 45.62 12.81 -13.51
C VAL A 18 44.33 12.69 -14.33
N THR A 19 44.39 12.33 -15.61
CA THR A 19 43.17 12.10 -16.42
C THR A 19 42.40 10.87 -15.98
N LEU A 20 43.05 9.80 -15.52
CA LEU A 20 42.40 8.61 -14.98
C LEU A 20 41.66 8.91 -13.64
N ALA A 21 42.28 9.77 -12.80
CA ALA A 21 41.66 10.18 -11.52
C ALA A 21 40.38 11.03 -11.71
N ILE A 22 40.28 11.79 -12.79
CA ILE A 22 39.10 12.63 -13.09
C ILE A 22 37.92 11.77 -13.55
N PHE A 23 38.14 10.63 -14.22
CA PHE A 23 37.08 9.74 -14.66
C PHE A 23 36.46 8.89 -13.54
N ILE A 24 37.17 8.69 -12.42
CA ILE A 24 36.64 7.89 -11.30
C ILE A 24 35.71 8.72 -10.40
N SER A 25 35.76 10.06 -10.48
CA SER A 25 34.96 10.93 -9.64
C SER A 25 33.51 11.14 -10.13
N SER A 26 33.12 10.62 -11.31
CA SER A 26 31.80 10.88 -11.89
C SER A 26 30.74 9.83 -11.58
N CYS A 27 31.05 8.79 -10.79
CA CYS A 27 30.09 7.77 -10.34
C CYS A 27 29.98 7.70 -8.82
N ALA A 28 29.96 8.85 -8.13
CA ALA A 28 29.44 8.84 -6.76
C ALA A 28 27.91 8.61 -6.87
N PRO A 29 27.35 7.56 -6.22
CA PRO A 29 25.91 7.43 -6.13
C PRO A 29 25.42 8.70 -5.45
N GLN A 30 24.56 9.43 -6.16
CA GLN A 30 23.88 10.57 -5.59
C GLN A 30 23.10 10.03 -4.37
N GLN A 31 23.63 10.20 -3.18
CA GLN A 31 22.88 9.99 -1.94
C GLN A 31 21.69 10.93 -2.07
N ARG A 32 20.50 10.36 -2.36
CA ARG A 32 19.26 11.09 -2.14
C ARG A 32 19.30 11.48 -0.68
N GLU A 33 19.54 12.76 -0.42
CA GLU A 33 19.30 13.31 0.90
C GLU A 33 17.87 12.91 1.24
N ILE A 34 17.73 12.15 2.33
CA ILE A 34 16.42 11.89 2.90
C ILE A 34 15.93 13.29 3.27
N SER A 35 14.99 13.81 2.49
CA SER A 35 14.36 15.08 2.76
C SER A 35 13.76 14.97 4.17
N ILE A 36 14.49 15.51 5.13
CA ILE A 36 13.95 15.71 6.48
C ILE A 36 12.85 16.74 6.26
N GLY A 37 11.60 16.33 6.42
CA GLY A 37 10.45 17.21 6.23
C GLY A 37 10.57 18.51 7.02
N PRO A 38 9.72 19.51 6.77
CA PRO A 38 9.81 20.81 7.41
C PRO A 38 9.76 20.65 8.91
N SER A 39 10.59 21.43 9.61
CA SER A 39 10.59 21.48 11.06
C SER A 39 9.20 21.88 11.57
N ILE A 40 8.65 21.08 12.48
CA ILE A 40 7.34 21.30 13.10
C ILE A 40 7.54 21.77 14.53
N ASP A 41 7.14 23.00 14.81
CA ASP A 41 7.11 23.55 16.18
C ASP A 41 5.72 23.30 16.79
N ILE A 42 5.60 22.30 17.64
CA ILE A 42 4.34 21.93 18.30
C ILE A 42 3.81 22.98 19.30
N LYS A 43 4.63 23.99 19.65
CA LYS A 43 4.19 25.12 20.50
C LYS A 43 3.36 26.15 19.73
N LYS A 44 3.33 26.04 18.40
CA LYS A 44 2.51 26.88 17.52
C LYS A 44 1.48 26.00 16.79
N PRO A 45 0.36 26.60 16.32
CA PRO A 45 -0.60 25.83 15.51
C PRO A 45 0.07 25.24 14.26
N VAL A 46 0.03 23.91 14.13
CA VAL A 46 0.59 23.20 12.99
C VAL A 46 -0.43 23.23 11.84
N GLN A 47 0.00 23.80 10.72
CA GLN A 47 -0.83 23.82 9.49
C GLN A 47 -0.83 22.43 8.86
N VAL A 48 -2.00 21.82 8.74
CA VAL A 48 -2.21 20.51 8.12
C VAL A 48 -3.22 20.64 6.98
N ALA A 49 -2.87 20.14 5.81
CA ALA A 49 -3.77 20.09 4.67
C ALA A 49 -4.47 18.73 4.60
N LEU A 50 -5.77 18.72 4.31
CA LEU A 50 -6.56 17.52 4.04
C LEU A 50 -7.02 17.56 2.59
N LEU A 51 -6.44 16.71 1.76
CA LEU A 51 -6.77 16.59 0.34
C LEU A 51 -7.80 15.47 0.12
N LEU A 52 -9.00 15.82 -0.30
CA LEU A 52 -10.10 14.89 -0.52
C LEU A 52 -10.78 15.10 -1.87
N PRO A 53 -11.34 14.05 -2.51
CA PRO A 53 -12.11 14.18 -3.75
C PRO A 53 -13.57 14.58 -3.45
N LYS A 54 -13.78 15.77 -2.85
CA LYS A 54 -15.10 16.21 -2.35
C LYS A 54 -16.15 16.38 -3.44
N SER A 55 -15.75 16.89 -4.60
CA SER A 55 -16.65 17.09 -5.75
C SER A 55 -16.77 15.84 -6.64
N HIS A 56 -16.06 14.75 -6.36
CA HIS A 56 -16.16 13.53 -7.15
C HIS A 56 -17.42 12.72 -6.79
N PRO A 57 -18.35 12.48 -7.75
CA PRO A 57 -19.70 11.98 -7.46
C PRO A 57 -19.74 10.65 -6.69
N LYS A 58 -18.83 9.72 -7.04
CA LYS A 58 -18.82 8.36 -6.45
C LYS A 58 -18.18 8.29 -5.05
N THR A 59 -17.51 9.33 -4.60
CA THR A 59 -16.76 9.30 -3.33
C THR A 59 -17.15 10.41 -2.37
N GLN A 60 -18.18 11.16 -2.65
CA GLN A 60 -18.63 12.27 -1.83
C GLN A 60 -18.93 11.85 -0.39
N THR A 61 -19.69 10.77 -0.19
CA THR A 61 -19.98 10.22 1.14
C THR A 61 -18.72 9.80 1.88
N LEU A 62 -17.78 9.13 1.17
CA LEU A 62 -16.51 8.72 1.76
C LEU A 62 -15.64 9.93 2.13
N SER A 63 -15.60 10.95 1.25
CA SER A 63 -14.88 12.21 1.52
C SER A 63 -15.42 12.90 2.78
N THR A 64 -16.74 12.98 2.93
CA THR A 64 -17.37 13.53 4.14
C THR A 64 -17.01 12.70 5.38
N SER A 65 -17.02 11.38 5.28
CA SER A 65 -16.65 10.50 6.39
C SER A 65 -15.18 10.67 6.81
N LEU A 66 -14.26 10.80 5.85
CA LEU A 66 -12.85 11.05 6.12
C LEU A 66 -12.61 12.44 6.73
N GLU A 67 -13.31 13.45 6.24
CA GLU A 67 -13.31 14.81 6.81
C GLU A 67 -13.75 14.80 8.27
N ASN A 68 -14.90 14.19 8.57
CA ASN A 68 -15.44 14.09 9.92
C ASN A 68 -14.50 13.32 10.85
N ALA A 69 -13.94 12.21 10.39
CA ALA A 69 -12.96 11.43 11.16
C ALA A 69 -11.69 12.24 11.47
N THR A 70 -11.21 13.03 10.51
CA THR A 70 -10.06 13.92 10.71
C THR A 70 -10.37 15.02 11.71
N LEU A 71 -11.54 15.66 11.60
CA LEU A 71 -11.98 16.69 12.55
C LEU A 71 -12.14 16.14 13.97
N MET A 72 -12.69 14.94 14.12
CA MET A 72 -12.78 14.27 15.42
C MET A 72 -11.38 14.01 16.01
N ALA A 73 -10.48 13.46 15.20
CA ALA A 73 -9.10 13.20 15.64
C ALA A 73 -8.38 14.49 16.06
N VAL A 74 -8.56 15.59 15.33
CA VAL A 74 -8.01 16.91 15.70
C VAL A 74 -8.60 17.39 17.02
N GLY A 75 -9.92 17.20 17.24
CA GLY A 75 -10.59 17.57 18.49
C GLY A 75 -10.11 16.79 19.71
N ASP A 76 -9.63 15.55 19.53
CA ASP A 76 -9.12 14.70 20.60
C ASP A 76 -7.67 15.02 21.01
N LEU A 77 -6.94 15.78 20.20
CA LEU A 77 -5.54 16.13 20.47
C LEU A 77 -5.45 17.18 21.60
N LYS A 78 -4.71 16.85 22.66
CA LYS A 78 -4.57 17.73 23.85
C LYS A 78 -3.26 18.53 23.88
N ASN A 79 -2.21 18.02 23.23
CA ASN A 79 -0.86 18.54 23.40
C ASN A 79 -0.32 19.28 22.17
N VAL A 80 -1.12 19.35 21.10
CA VAL A 80 -0.77 20.05 19.87
C VAL A 80 -2.02 20.74 19.31
N GLN A 81 -1.85 21.95 18.81
CA GLN A 81 -2.92 22.66 18.11
C GLN A 81 -2.75 22.44 16.60
N ILE A 82 -3.76 21.88 15.97
CA ILE A 82 -3.81 21.67 14.53
C ILE A 82 -4.71 22.70 13.87
N HIS A 83 -4.20 23.36 12.84
CA HIS A 83 -4.97 24.21 11.95
C HIS A 83 -5.22 23.45 10.65
N LEU A 84 -6.36 22.74 10.57
CA LEU A 84 -6.74 21.92 9.43
C LEU A 84 -7.36 22.76 8.32
N ARG A 85 -6.86 22.61 7.08
CA ARG A 85 -7.49 23.17 5.88
C ARG A 85 -7.80 22.06 4.88
N ILE A 86 -8.95 22.16 4.22
CA ILE A 86 -9.46 21.14 3.30
C ILE A 86 -9.32 21.63 1.87
N TYR A 87 -8.82 20.76 0.99
CA TYR A 87 -8.58 21.04 -0.42
C TYR A 87 -9.25 19.95 -1.27
N ASP A 88 -10.02 20.37 -2.27
CA ASP A 88 -10.75 19.44 -3.15
C ASP A 88 -9.89 19.04 -4.33
N THR A 89 -9.59 17.76 -4.44
CA THR A 89 -8.84 17.17 -5.55
C THR A 89 -9.72 16.76 -6.73
N ALA A 90 -11.04 16.79 -6.57
CA ALA A 90 -12.03 16.29 -7.54
C ALA A 90 -11.77 14.86 -8.03
N GLY A 91 -10.90 14.10 -7.32
CA GLY A 91 -10.44 12.76 -7.76
C GLY A 91 -9.49 12.78 -8.96
N ASN A 92 -8.98 13.95 -9.33
CA ASN A 92 -8.13 14.16 -10.50
C ASN A 92 -6.66 14.36 -10.08
N PRO A 93 -5.70 13.63 -10.68
CA PRO A 93 -4.29 13.75 -10.32
C PRO A 93 -3.70 15.15 -10.56
N ALA A 94 -4.05 15.82 -11.67
CA ALA A 94 -3.54 17.17 -11.95
C ALA A 94 -4.08 18.18 -10.94
N GLN A 95 -5.37 18.08 -10.59
CA GLN A 95 -5.97 18.93 -9.57
C GLN A 95 -5.35 18.64 -8.19
N ALA A 96 -5.04 17.38 -7.87
CA ALA A 96 -4.38 17.02 -6.62
C ALA A 96 -2.98 17.66 -6.49
N ALA A 97 -2.20 17.71 -7.58
CA ALA A 97 -0.90 18.39 -7.64
C ALA A 97 -1.05 19.89 -7.38
N ILE A 98 -2.00 20.56 -8.06
CA ILE A 98 -2.29 22.00 -7.88
C ILE A 98 -2.71 22.28 -6.43
N GLN A 99 -3.59 21.46 -5.86
CA GLN A 99 -4.06 21.66 -4.49
C GLN A 99 -2.99 21.37 -3.44
N ALA A 100 -2.09 20.40 -3.71
CA ALA A 100 -0.95 20.13 -2.85
C ALA A 100 0.02 21.32 -2.80
N GLN A 101 0.38 21.88 -3.96
CA GLN A 101 1.22 23.07 -4.02
C GLN A 101 0.56 24.26 -3.31
N LYS A 102 -0.73 24.50 -3.60
CA LYS A 102 -1.49 25.55 -2.91
C LYS A 102 -1.49 25.36 -1.38
N ALA A 103 -1.62 24.12 -0.90
CA ALA A 103 -1.58 23.83 0.52
C ALA A 103 -0.21 24.19 1.14
N VAL A 104 0.88 23.93 0.42
CA VAL A 104 2.24 24.32 0.85
C VAL A 104 2.40 25.83 0.87
N ASP A 105 1.93 26.53 -0.17
CA ASP A 105 1.93 28.00 -0.24
C ASP A 105 1.11 28.61 0.91
N ASP A 106 0.03 27.96 1.32
CA ASP A 106 -0.80 28.32 2.48
C ASP A 106 -0.15 27.92 3.83
N GLY A 107 1.07 27.33 3.81
CA GLY A 107 1.88 27.05 4.98
C GLY A 107 1.74 25.63 5.55
N ALA A 108 1.10 24.69 4.84
CA ALA A 108 0.96 23.30 5.29
C ALA A 108 2.33 22.64 5.54
N LYS A 109 2.42 21.90 6.64
CA LYS A 109 3.62 21.14 7.03
C LYS A 109 3.47 19.65 6.79
N ILE A 110 2.24 19.18 6.65
CA ILE A 110 1.86 17.80 6.38
C ILE A 110 0.62 17.83 5.50
N ILE A 111 0.54 16.90 4.56
CA ILE A 111 -0.64 16.65 3.74
C ILE A 111 -1.25 15.30 4.13
N LEU A 112 -2.50 15.28 4.54
CA LEU A 112 -3.33 14.08 4.71
C LEU A 112 -4.14 13.85 3.45
N GLY A 113 -4.20 12.59 2.98
CA GLY A 113 -4.72 12.29 1.65
C GLY A 113 -3.65 12.44 0.56
N PRO A 114 -4.02 12.42 -0.72
CA PRO A 114 -5.35 12.14 -1.27
C PRO A 114 -5.84 10.69 -1.11
N LEU A 115 -7.08 10.44 -1.56
CA LEU A 115 -7.71 9.11 -1.50
C LEU A 115 -7.18 8.16 -2.58
N PHE A 116 -7.05 8.65 -3.82
CA PHE A 116 -6.65 7.84 -4.96
C PHE A 116 -5.14 7.81 -5.14
N GLY A 117 -4.59 6.64 -5.53
CA GLY A 117 -3.15 6.43 -5.68
C GLY A 117 -2.49 7.38 -6.68
N GLU A 118 -3.07 7.56 -7.86
CA GLU A 118 -2.53 8.46 -8.88
C GLU A 118 -2.53 9.92 -8.40
N ALA A 119 -3.59 10.34 -7.71
CA ALA A 119 -3.68 11.67 -7.12
C ALA A 119 -2.63 11.87 -6.01
N ALA A 120 -2.38 10.83 -5.20
CA ALA A 120 -1.36 10.88 -4.15
C ALA A 120 0.06 10.96 -4.72
N ASN A 121 0.33 10.20 -5.79
CA ASN A 121 1.61 10.27 -6.50
C ASN A 121 1.83 11.67 -7.09
N ALA A 122 0.81 12.24 -7.77
CA ALA A 122 0.88 13.57 -8.35
C ALA A 122 1.07 14.66 -7.28
N ALA A 123 0.34 14.57 -6.16
CA ALA A 123 0.50 15.48 -5.02
C ALA A 123 1.91 15.38 -4.41
N GLY A 124 2.42 14.15 -4.21
CA GLY A 124 3.75 13.91 -3.67
C GLY A 124 4.85 14.49 -4.55
N MET A 125 4.76 14.27 -5.86
CA MET A 125 5.72 14.85 -6.83
C MET A 125 5.70 16.38 -6.81
N ALA A 126 4.52 16.99 -6.71
CA ALA A 126 4.38 18.45 -6.73
C ALA A 126 5.07 19.13 -5.54
N VAL A 127 5.16 18.47 -4.38
CA VAL A 127 5.69 19.07 -3.13
C VAL A 127 6.96 18.37 -2.62
N ALA A 128 7.63 17.59 -3.50
CA ALA A 128 8.80 16.81 -3.11
C ALA A 128 9.99 17.71 -2.73
N ASP A 129 10.20 18.78 -3.47
CA ASP A 129 11.33 19.70 -3.27
C ASP A 129 11.20 20.51 -1.96
N GLU A 130 9.97 20.74 -1.49
CA GLU A 130 9.70 21.38 -0.20
C GLU A 130 9.78 20.41 1.00
N GLY A 131 10.03 19.13 0.74
CA GLY A 131 10.15 18.10 1.76
C GLY A 131 8.85 17.81 2.52
N ILE A 132 7.69 18.16 1.94
CA ILE A 132 6.39 17.95 2.57
C ILE A 132 5.96 16.48 2.43
N ASN A 133 5.66 15.84 3.55
CA ASN A 133 5.16 14.47 3.56
C ASN A 133 3.68 14.41 3.20
N VAL A 134 3.36 13.48 2.31
CA VAL A 134 2.00 13.16 1.85
C VAL A 134 1.57 11.82 2.44
N LEU A 135 0.61 11.85 3.34
CA LEU A 135 0.08 10.68 4.05
C LEU A 135 -1.23 10.24 3.37
N SER A 136 -1.11 9.46 2.31
CA SER A 136 -2.23 9.08 1.44
C SER A 136 -3.17 8.06 2.09
N PHE A 137 -4.48 8.22 1.88
CA PHE A 137 -5.49 7.21 2.24
C PHE A 137 -5.59 6.05 1.24
N SER A 138 -4.82 6.08 0.16
CA SER A 138 -4.74 4.99 -0.80
C SER A 138 -4.22 3.71 -0.15
N ASN A 139 -4.67 2.57 -0.65
CA ASN A 139 -4.12 1.25 -0.32
C ASN A 139 -3.12 0.74 -1.38
N ASN A 140 -2.84 1.53 -2.42
CA ASN A 140 -1.88 1.19 -3.46
C ASN A 140 -0.45 1.42 -2.96
N THR A 141 0.24 0.34 -2.62
CA THR A 141 1.62 0.40 -2.12
C THR A 141 2.66 0.73 -3.18
N SER A 142 2.31 0.66 -4.48
CA SER A 142 3.26 0.98 -5.56
C SER A 142 3.63 2.45 -5.65
N ILE A 143 2.82 3.33 -5.04
CA ILE A 143 3.08 4.77 -4.99
C ILE A 143 3.85 5.21 -3.74
N ALA A 144 4.11 4.29 -2.81
CA ALA A 144 4.88 4.60 -1.60
C ALA A 144 6.35 4.80 -1.94
N GLY A 145 6.93 5.84 -1.39
CA GLY A 145 8.36 6.19 -1.56
C GLY A 145 8.58 7.69 -1.59
N GLY A 146 9.84 8.10 -1.44
CA GLY A 146 10.15 9.52 -1.31
C GLY A 146 9.41 10.14 -0.13
N ASN A 147 8.56 11.15 -0.42
CA ASN A 147 7.72 11.84 0.54
C ASN A 147 6.28 11.30 0.63
N VAL A 148 5.94 10.19 -0.08
CA VAL A 148 4.59 9.61 -0.07
C VAL A 148 4.53 8.39 0.82
N PHE A 149 3.65 8.42 1.82
CA PHE A 149 3.37 7.35 2.78
C PHE A 149 1.93 6.86 2.64
N ILE A 150 1.72 5.55 2.81
CA ILE A 150 0.41 4.93 2.69
C ILE A 150 -0.18 4.71 4.08
N LEU A 151 -1.32 5.35 4.35
CA LEU A 151 -2.13 5.13 5.56
C LEU A 151 -3.27 4.14 5.33
N GLY A 152 -3.65 3.92 4.08
CA GLY A 152 -4.72 3.01 3.72
C GLY A 152 -4.42 1.58 4.16
N LYS A 153 -5.48 0.85 4.47
CA LYS A 153 -5.40 -0.57 4.85
C LYS A 153 -4.97 -1.39 3.64
N THR A 154 -3.77 -1.95 3.68
CA THR A 154 -3.23 -2.76 2.59
C THR A 154 -3.52 -4.24 2.80
N PHE A 155 -3.62 -5.01 1.70
CA PHE A 155 -3.70 -6.47 1.78
C PHE A 155 -2.50 -7.06 2.52
N GLN A 156 -1.31 -6.51 2.32
CA GLN A 156 -0.10 -6.99 2.99
C GLN A 156 -0.18 -6.87 4.51
N ASN A 157 -0.60 -5.70 5.03
CA ASN A 157 -0.71 -5.50 6.47
C ASN A 157 -1.77 -6.42 7.10
N THR A 158 -2.91 -6.58 6.41
CA THR A 158 -3.97 -7.48 6.85
C THR A 158 -3.50 -8.94 6.82
N SER A 159 -2.85 -9.37 5.73
CA SER A 159 -2.33 -10.72 5.58
C SER A 159 -1.27 -11.04 6.63
N ASN A 160 -0.32 -10.12 6.89
CA ASN A 160 0.70 -10.30 7.92
C ASN A 160 0.07 -10.55 9.30
N ARG A 161 -0.93 -9.73 9.67
CA ARG A 161 -1.61 -9.86 10.96
C ARG A 161 -2.41 -11.15 11.04
N LEU A 162 -3.16 -11.48 9.98
CA LEU A 162 -4.01 -12.66 9.91
C LEU A 162 -3.20 -13.95 10.02
N LEU A 163 -2.15 -14.10 9.20
CA LEU A 163 -1.35 -15.33 9.15
C LEU A 163 -0.46 -15.47 10.39
N SER A 164 0.07 -14.38 10.93
CA SER A 164 0.74 -14.43 12.24
C SER A 164 -0.18 -14.91 13.35
N TYR A 165 -1.45 -14.53 13.33
CA TYR A 165 -2.44 -15.02 14.30
C TYR A 165 -2.80 -16.48 14.03
N ALA A 166 -3.02 -16.89 12.76
CA ALA A 166 -3.32 -18.27 12.40
C ALA A 166 -2.21 -19.23 12.82
N ALA A 167 -0.94 -18.87 12.60
CA ALA A 167 0.21 -19.64 13.04
C ALA A 167 0.26 -19.80 14.57
N LYS A 168 -0.04 -18.73 15.33
CA LYS A 168 -0.16 -18.80 16.81
C LYS A 168 -1.29 -19.71 17.28
N LYS A 169 -2.31 -19.93 16.42
CA LYS A 169 -3.40 -20.88 16.66
C LYS A 169 -3.10 -22.30 16.14
N GLY A 170 -1.87 -22.57 15.74
CA GLY A 170 -1.41 -23.88 15.29
C GLY A 170 -1.76 -24.21 13.85
N LYS A 171 -2.23 -23.24 13.05
CA LYS A 171 -2.49 -23.44 11.62
C LYS A 171 -1.18 -23.43 10.84
N SER A 172 -1.06 -24.34 9.86
CA SER A 172 0.20 -24.60 9.18
C SER A 172 0.08 -24.79 7.66
N ARG A 173 -1.08 -25.20 7.15
CA ARG A 173 -1.29 -25.55 5.74
C ARG A 173 -2.51 -24.80 5.19
N ALA A 174 -2.27 -23.94 4.22
CA ALA A 174 -3.30 -23.04 3.69
C ALA A 174 -3.60 -23.30 2.21
N VAL A 175 -4.88 -23.32 1.86
CA VAL A 175 -5.39 -23.15 0.49
C VAL A 175 -5.87 -21.70 0.33
N ILE A 176 -5.51 -21.06 -0.78
CA ILE A 176 -6.00 -19.71 -1.13
C ILE A 176 -7.00 -19.83 -2.26
N LEU A 177 -8.19 -19.24 -2.08
CA LEU A 177 -9.21 -19.11 -3.11
C LEU A 177 -9.44 -17.63 -3.44
N TYR A 178 -9.27 -17.25 -4.71
CA TYR A 178 -9.31 -15.85 -5.11
C TYR A 178 -9.97 -15.65 -6.48
N PRO A 179 -10.71 -14.54 -6.71
CA PRO A 179 -11.24 -14.21 -8.02
C PRO A 179 -10.10 -13.87 -9.00
N ASP A 180 -10.24 -14.30 -10.25
CA ASP A 180 -9.28 -14.00 -11.34
C ASP A 180 -9.45 -12.56 -11.85
N ASN A 181 -9.20 -11.61 -10.97
CA ASN A 181 -9.15 -10.19 -11.25
C ASN A 181 -7.95 -9.55 -10.57
N ILE A 182 -7.73 -8.26 -10.80
CA ILE A 182 -6.57 -7.53 -10.28
C ILE A 182 -6.56 -7.55 -8.74
N GLU A 183 -7.70 -7.31 -8.10
CA GLU A 183 -7.81 -7.29 -6.63
C GLU A 183 -7.50 -8.67 -6.02
N GLY A 184 -8.08 -9.73 -6.60
CA GLY A 184 -7.84 -11.11 -6.16
C GLY A 184 -6.37 -11.52 -6.29
N LYS A 185 -5.70 -11.15 -7.38
CA LYS A 185 -4.27 -11.41 -7.60
C LYS A 185 -3.39 -10.68 -6.61
N PHE A 186 -3.67 -9.41 -6.30
CA PHE A 186 -2.95 -8.68 -5.25
C PHE A 186 -3.16 -9.28 -3.87
N GLY A 187 -4.41 -9.67 -3.56
CA GLY A 187 -4.73 -10.34 -2.30
C GLY A 187 -3.99 -11.67 -2.16
N ARG A 188 -3.98 -12.51 -3.20
CA ARG A 188 -3.21 -13.75 -3.25
C ARG A 188 -1.72 -13.52 -3.00
N ALA A 189 -1.10 -12.60 -3.74
CA ALA A 189 0.32 -12.29 -3.59
C ALA A 189 0.68 -11.82 -2.17
N ALA A 190 -0.19 -11.01 -1.55
CA ALA A 190 -0.01 -10.57 -0.17
C ALA A 190 -0.10 -11.73 0.83
N LEU A 191 -1.03 -12.67 0.62
CA LEU A 191 -1.17 -13.87 1.45
C LEU A 191 0.03 -14.79 1.31
N GLU A 192 0.48 -15.09 0.09
CA GLU A 192 1.66 -15.93 -0.18
C GLU A 192 2.93 -15.35 0.47
N LYS A 193 3.16 -14.05 0.32
CA LYS A 193 4.29 -13.36 0.96
C LYS A 193 4.21 -13.40 2.48
N SER A 194 3.02 -13.22 3.05
CA SER A 194 2.83 -13.27 4.50
C SER A 194 2.97 -14.68 5.06
N ALA A 195 2.57 -15.70 4.30
CA ALA A 195 2.69 -17.10 4.68
C ALA A 195 4.16 -17.52 4.86
N GLN A 196 5.05 -17.09 3.95
CA GLN A 196 6.49 -17.31 4.06
C GLN A 196 7.06 -16.78 5.38
N ASN A 197 6.55 -15.65 5.87
CA ASN A 197 7.01 -15.01 7.11
C ASN A 197 6.35 -15.58 8.38
N SER A 198 5.36 -16.45 8.24
CA SER A 198 4.52 -16.95 9.35
C SER A 198 4.59 -18.46 9.55
N ASN A 199 5.52 -19.15 8.87
CA ASN A 199 5.64 -20.61 8.86
C ASN A 199 4.34 -21.33 8.47
N ILE A 200 3.54 -20.74 7.59
CA ILE A 200 2.36 -21.34 6.98
C ILE A 200 2.69 -21.72 5.55
N GLN A 201 2.53 -22.98 5.21
CA GLN A 201 2.72 -23.44 3.85
C GLN A 201 1.44 -23.19 3.03
N VAL A 202 1.55 -22.41 1.96
CA VAL A 202 0.49 -22.33 0.96
C VAL A 202 0.63 -23.57 0.05
N VAL A 203 -0.30 -24.50 0.20
CA VAL A 203 -0.28 -25.80 -0.51
C VAL A 203 -0.99 -25.73 -1.85
N ASN A 204 -1.96 -24.82 -2.00
CA ASN A 204 -2.61 -24.53 -3.27
C ASN A 204 -3.11 -23.07 -3.31
N SER A 205 -3.12 -22.48 -4.51
CA SER A 205 -3.70 -21.16 -4.79
C SER A 205 -4.59 -21.28 -6.01
N GLN A 206 -5.92 -21.23 -5.80
CA GLN A 206 -6.90 -21.47 -6.84
C GLN A 206 -7.62 -20.17 -7.23
N ALA A 207 -7.54 -19.85 -8.53
CA ALA A 207 -8.32 -18.78 -9.12
C ALA A 207 -9.73 -19.26 -9.49
N PHE A 208 -10.71 -18.36 -9.46
CA PHE A 208 -12.02 -18.58 -10.06
C PHE A 208 -12.45 -17.35 -10.87
N GLU A 209 -13.18 -17.62 -11.95
CA GLU A 209 -13.81 -16.57 -12.74
C GLU A 209 -14.83 -15.81 -11.87
N PHE A 210 -14.79 -14.47 -11.88
CA PHE A 210 -15.67 -13.64 -11.06
C PHE A 210 -17.09 -13.58 -11.66
N THR A 211 -17.72 -14.75 -11.76
CA THR A 211 -19.11 -14.98 -12.20
C THR A 211 -19.75 -15.99 -11.25
N GLN A 212 -21.08 -16.02 -11.20
CA GLN A 212 -21.80 -17.02 -10.40
C GLN A 212 -21.39 -18.45 -10.78
N LYS A 213 -21.29 -18.75 -12.08
CA LYS A 213 -20.87 -20.06 -12.58
C LYS A 213 -19.43 -20.38 -12.17
N GLY A 214 -18.53 -19.40 -12.26
CA GLY A 214 -17.12 -19.56 -11.85
C GLY A 214 -17.00 -19.88 -10.36
N ILE A 215 -17.79 -19.20 -9.51
CA ILE A 215 -17.83 -19.48 -8.07
C ILE A 215 -18.34 -20.90 -7.80
N VAL A 216 -19.45 -21.29 -8.41
CA VAL A 216 -20.05 -22.64 -8.25
C VAL A 216 -19.05 -23.73 -8.65
N ASN A 217 -18.34 -23.54 -9.77
CA ASN A 217 -17.34 -24.50 -10.25
C ASN A 217 -16.08 -24.55 -9.36
N ALA A 218 -15.75 -23.48 -8.67
CA ALA A 218 -14.57 -23.41 -7.81
C ALA A 218 -14.73 -24.16 -6.48
N VAL A 219 -15.95 -24.26 -5.97
CA VAL A 219 -16.22 -24.86 -4.65
C VAL A 219 -15.76 -26.32 -4.55
N PRO A 220 -16.13 -27.23 -5.47
CA PRO A 220 -15.68 -28.62 -5.41
C PRO A 220 -14.16 -28.76 -5.58
N LEU A 221 -13.53 -27.90 -6.36
CA LEU A 221 -12.08 -27.89 -6.54
C LEU A 221 -11.36 -27.39 -5.26
N ALA A 222 -11.90 -26.36 -4.61
CA ALA A 222 -11.37 -25.88 -3.34
C ALA A 222 -11.49 -26.95 -2.24
N ARG A 223 -12.62 -27.66 -2.18
CA ARG A 223 -12.83 -28.80 -1.30
C ARG A 223 -11.79 -29.88 -1.55
N ALA A 224 -11.63 -30.32 -2.80
CA ALA A 224 -10.65 -31.34 -3.16
C ALA A 224 -9.23 -30.94 -2.76
N SER A 225 -8.85 -29.67 -2.99
CA SER A 225 -7.55 -29.14 -2.56
C SER A 225 -7.36 -29.17 -1.05
N VAL A 226 -8.40 -28.81 -0.28
CA VAL A 226 -8.36 -28.84 1.19
C VAL A 226 -8.19 -30.28 1.70
N GLU A 227 -8.92 -31.23 1.13
CA GLU A 227 -8.87 -32.64 1.54
C GLU A 227 -7.56 -33.32 1.15
N VAL A 228 -7.12 -33.18 -0.11
CA VAL A 228 -5.91 -33.85 -0.62
C VAL A 228 -4.65 -33.29 0.03
N GLU A 229 -4.62 -31.98 0.24
CA GLU A 229 -3.46 -31.30 0.83
C GLU A 229 -3.53 -31.23 2.36
N GLU A 230 -4.53 -31.83 2.97
CA GLU A 230 -4.75 -31.80 4.44
C GLU A 230 -4.66 -30.36 4.99
N ALA A 231 -5.25 -29.39 4.28
CA ALA A 231 -5.17 -27.99 4.68
C ALA A 231 -6.05 -27.72 5.91
N ASP A 232 -5.53 -26.97 6.86
CA ASP A 232 -6.19 -26.56 8.08
C ASP A 232 -6.67 -25.09 8.03
N LEU A 233 -6.38 -24.39 6.92
CA LEU A 233 -6.72 -22.99 6.70
C LEU A 233 -7.18 -22.77 5.26
N LEU A 234 -8.37 -22.18 5.06
CA LEU A 234 -8.87 -21.73 3.77
C LEU A 234 -8.95 -20.20 3.76
N LEU A 235 -8.11 -19.60 2.92
CA LEU A 235 -7.95 -18.16 2.80
C LEU A 235 -8.74 -17.62 1.61
N LEU A 236 -9.60 -16.63 1.85
CA LEU A 236 -10.42 -16.01 0.82
C LEU A 236 -9.99 -14.54 0.64
N THR A 237 -9.80 -14.12 -0.61
CA THR A 237 -9.55 -12.70 -0.90
C THR A 237 -10.85 -11.93 -1.21
N SER A 238 -11.97 -12.64 -1.35
CA SER A 238 -13.28 -12.06 -1.62
C SER A 238 -13.85 -11.28 -0.45
N ASN A 239 -14.65 -10.27 -0.76
CA ASN A 239 -15.33 -9.40 0.22
C ASN A 239 -16.85 -9.61 0.21
N SER A 240 -17.52 -9.00 1.18
CA SER A 240 -18.98 -9.09 1.35
C SER A 240 -19.81 -8.49 0.21
N ALA A 241 -19.22 -7.54 -0.55
CA ALA A 241 -19.86 -6.97 -1.75
C ALA A 241 -19.60 -7.78 -3.03
N GLY A 242 -18.83 -8.87 -2.93
CA GLY A 242 -18.43 -9.72 -4.06
C GLY A 242 -18.86 -11.17 -3.89
N ALA A 243 -17.92 -12.09 -4.08
CA ALA A 243 -18.18 -13.53 -4.07
C ALA A 243 -18.37 -14.15 -2.67
N LEU A 244 -18.00 -13.42 -1.60
CA LEU A 244 -17.98 -13.98 -0.23
C LEU A 244 -19.33 -14.52 0.23
N PRO A 245 -20.50 -13.88 0.00
CA PRO A 245 -21.79 -14.42 0.44
C PRO A 245 -22.06 -15.80 -0.12
N LEU A 246 -21.82 -15.99 -1.42
CA LEU A 246 -22.05 -17.28 -2.10
C LEU A 246 -21.00 -18.33 -1.67
N LEU A 247 -19.72 -17.96 -1.60
CA LEU A 247 -18.66 -18.84 -1.10
C LEU A 247 -18.87 -19.24 0.36
N GLY A 248 -19.28 -18.28 1.20
CA GLY A 248 -19.56 -18.52 2.64
C GLY A 248 -20.68 -19.49 2.90
N GLN A 249 -21.65 -19.56 1.98
CA GLN A 249 -22.72 -20.56 2.00
C GLN A 249 -22.23 -21.90 1.42
N MET A 250 -21.70 -21.92 0.22
CA MET A 250 -21.42 -23.13 -0.55
C MET A 250 -20.23 -23.94 -0.03
N LEU A 251 -19.19 -23.28 0.50
CA LEU A 251 -18.01 -24.00 0.98
C LEU A 251 -18.32 -24.92 2.17
N PRO A 252 -19.04 -24.49 3.22
CA PRO A 252 -19.49 -25.41 4.27
C PRO A 252 -20.45 -26.50 3.75
N GLU A 253 -21.40 -26.13 2.90
CA GLU A 253 -22.36 -27.08 2.31
C GLU A 253 -21.68 -28.13 1.42
N SER A 254 -20.50 -27.84 0.86
CA SER A 254 -19.74 -28.80 0.06
C SER A 254 -19.15 -29.95 0.88
N GLY A 255 -19.21 -29.88 2.21
CA GLY A 255 -18.71 -30.91 3.12
C GLY A 255 -17.30 -30.62 3.68
N ILE A 256 -16.73 -29.42 3.48
CA ILE A 256 -15.51 -29.02 4.18
C ILE A 256 -15.79 -28.97 5.69
N ASN A 257 -15.02 -29.72 6.48
CA ASN A 257 -15.17 -29.74 7.93
C ASN A 257 -14.68 -28.42 8.55
N THR A 258 -15.63 -27.54 8.90
CA THR A 258 -15.34 -26.22 9.48
C THR A 258 -14.80 -26.25 10.90
N GLU A 259 -14.87 -27.39 11.60
CA GLU A 259 -14.21 -27.56 12.91
C GLU A 259 -12.70 -27.75 12.75
N LYS A 260 -12.26 -28.38 11.65
CA LYS A 260 -10.84 -28.61 11.35
C LYS A 260 -10.23 -27.51 10.49
N VAL A 261 -11.00 -27.02 9.51
CA VAL A 261 -10.53 -26.02 8.53
C VAL A 261 -11.08 -24.65 8.91
N GLN A 262 -10.17 -23.76 9.31
CA GLN A 262 -10.51 -22.38 9.61
C GLN A 262 -10.64 -21.57 8.32
N PHE A 263 -11.77 -20.89 8.13
CA PHE A 263 -11.95 -19.92 7.06
C PHE A 263 -11.47 -18.55 7.53
N ALA A 264 -10.73 -17.83 6.67
CA ALA A 264 -10.25 -16.50 6.98
C ALA A 264 -10.13 -15.65 5.71
N GLY A 265 -10.27 -14.33 5.85
CA GLY A 265 -10.23 -13.40 4.73
C GLY A 265 -9.48 -12.12 5.03
N ILE A 266 -8.96 -11.48 3.98
CA ILE A 266 -8.19 -10.24 4.05
C ILE A 266 -9.00 -9.01 3.66
N SER A 267 -10.22 -9.20 3.20
CA SER A 267 -11.16 -8.15 2.84
C SER A 267 -12.25 -7.99 3.91
N ARG A 268 -13.25 -7.14 3.65
CA ARG A 268 -14.33 -6.90 4.61
C ARG A 268 -15.30 -8.08 4.67
N TRP A 269 -15.51 -8.60 5.88
CA TRP A 269 -16.46 -9.67 6.21
C TRP A 269 -17.49 -9.21 7.24
N ASP A 270 -17.46 -7.95 7.62
CA ASP A 270 -18.24 -7.33 8.69
C ASP A 270 -19.55 -6.67 8.23
N ILE A 271 -19.81 -6.64 6.92
CA ILE A 271 -21.04 -6.05 6.37
C ILE A 271 -22.12 -7.13 6.37
N PRO A 272 -23.27 -6.90 7.04
CA PRO A 272 -24.41 -7.82 6.97
C PRO A 272 -24.89 -8.01 5.54
N GLN A 273 -25.20 -9.24 5.16
CA GLN A 273 -25.65 -9.59 3.81
C GLN A 273 -26.90 -8.82 3.37
N GLN A 274 -27.75 -8.40 4.31
CA GLN A 274 -28.98 -7.64 4.09
C GLN A 274 -28.74 -6.20 3.63
N THR A 275 -27.50 -5.70 3.72
CA THR A 275 -27.11 -4.34 3.29
C THR A 275 -26.39 -4.33 1.96
N LEU A 276 -26.26 -5.46 1.32
CA LEU A 276 -25.70 -5.68 -0.01
C LEU A 276 -26.80 -5.91 -1.04
#